data_212b143fb686dfb356e3e326a095014a
#
_entry.id   212b143fb686dfb356e3e326a095014a
#
_cell.length_a   1.000
_cell.length_b   1.000
_cell.length_c   1.000
_cell.angle_alpha   90.00
_cell.angle_beta   90.00
_cell.angle_gamma   90.00
#
_symmetry.space_group_name_H-M   'P 1'
#
loop_
_entity.id
_entity.type
_entity.pdbx_description
1 polymer ?
#
loop_
_entity_poly.entity_id
_entity_poly.type
_entity_poly.pdbx_seq_one_letter_code
_entity_poly.pdbx_strand_id
1 'polypeptide(L)'
;HPGFAKDKMVNAARLATELVQKMPAAEVPEETTGYEGFFHLTGISGTVERATVNFIIRDHDRERFEARKAMLRGLVQGMKLKYGYGALALQLDNT
;
A
#
# COMPACT_ATOMS: atom_id res chain seq x y z
N HIS A 1 23.96 10.86 2.47
CA HIS A 1 24.57 10.89 3.80
C HIS A 1 23.51 11.26 4.86
N PRO A 2 23.38 10.52 5.94
CA PRO A 2 22.33 10.79 6.94
C PRO A 2 22.38 12.20 7.54
N GLY A 3 23.55 12.77 7.71
CA GLY A 3 23.69 14.12 8.25
C GLY A 3 23.09 15.20 7.36
N PHE A 4 22.99 14.93 6.05
CA PHE A 4 22.39 15.86 5.08
C PHE A 4 20.96 15.51 4.73
N ALA A 5 20.44 14.43 5.30
CA ALA A 5 19.12 13.92 4.94
C ALA A 5 17.99 14.59 5.72
N LYS A 6 18.29 15.21 6.83
CA LYS A 6 17.26 15.82 7.67
C LYS A 6 16.45 16.83 6.85
N ASP A 7 15.14 16.67 6.89
CA ASP A 7 14.16 17.51 6.18
C ASP A 7 14.23 17.44 4.65
N LYS A 8 15.12 16.60 4.10
CA LYS A 8 15.28 16.49 2.64
C LYS A 8 15.11 15.07 2.11
N MET A 9 15.49 14.07 2.90
CA MET A 9 15.42 12.69 2.46
C MET A 9 14.09 12.06 2.79
N VAL A 10 13.53 11.35 1.81
CA VAL A 10 12.34 10.52 1.98
C VAL A 10 12.78 9.07 1.83
N ASN A 11 12.61 8.27 2.88
CA ASN A 11 12.95 6.86 2.85
C ASN A 11 11.78 6.05 2.30
N ALA A 12 11.90 5.60 1.07
CA ALA A 12 10.82 4.89 0.38
C ALA A 12 10.43 3.58 1.08
N ALA A 13 11.42 2.84 1.59
CA ALA A 13 11.12 1.60 2.32
C ALA A 13 10.26 1.88 3.56
N ARG A 14 10.52 2.98 4.22
CA ARG A 14 9.73 3.39 5.39
C ARG A 14 8.32 3.79 5.00
N LEU A 15 8.16 4.45 3.85
CA LEU A 15 6.84 4.81 3.33
C LEU A 15 6.00 3.57 3.03
N ALA A 16 6.63 2.52 2.49
CA ALA A 16 5.94 1.27 2.23
C ALA A 16 5.38 0.67 3.52
N THR A 17 6.15 0.69 4.60
CA THR A 17 5.67 0.18 5.88
C THR A 17 4.54 1.04 6.44
N GLU A 18 4.63 2.35 6.28
CA GLU A 18 3.57 3.25 6.70
C GLU A 18 2.26 2.97 5.95
N LEU A 19 2.34 2.73 4.64
CA LEU A 19 1.17 2.38 3.85
C LEU A 19 0.50 1.11 4.39
N VAL A 20 1.29 0.07 4.64
CA VAL A 20 0.75 -1.18 5.16
C VAL A 20 0.09 -0.98 6.52
N GLN A 21 0.65 -0.14 7.37
CA GLN A 21 0.09 0.17 8.68
C GLN A 21 -1.27 0.87 8.58
N LYS A 22 -1.52 1.58 7.50
CA LYS A 22 -2.80 2.28 7.29
C LYS A 22 -3.90 1.37 6.76
N MET A 23 -3.57 0.13 6.37
CA MET A 23 -4.55 -0.80 5.86
C MET A 23 -5.38 -1.37 7.02
N PRO A 24 -6.67 -1.71 6.77
CA PRO A 24 -7.52 -2.32 7.80
C PRO A 24 -6.95 -3.65 8.26
N ALA A 25 -6.64 -3.76 9.54
CA ALA A 25 -5.98 -4.95 10.08
C ALA A 25 -6.85 -6.22 10.00
N ALA A 26 -8.17 -6.06 10.07
CA ALA A 26 -9.08 -7.20 10.03
C ALA A 26 -9.43 -7.65 8.61
N GLU A 27 -9.11 -6.85 7.60
CA GLU A 27 -9.47 -7.16 6.21
C GLU A 27 -8.30 -7.78 5.46
N VAL A 28 -7.77 -8.84 6.01
CA VAL A 28 -6.68 -9.64 5.45
C VAL A 28 -7.16 -11.09 5.35
N PRO A 29 -6.56 -11.92 4.46
CA PRO A 29 -7.04 -13.30 4.26
C PRO A 29 -7.10 -14.12 5.54
N GLU A 30 -6.14 -13.98 6.41
CA GLU A 30 -6.06 -14.74 7.65
C GLU A 30 -7.13 -14.37 8.68
N GLU A 31 -7.81 -13.22 8.50
CA GLU A 31 -8.85 -12.74 9.39
C GLU A 31 -10.24 -12.75 8.75
N THR A 32 -10.36 -13.27 7.53
CA THR A 32 -11.64 -13.27 6.79
C THR A 32 -12.04 -14.69 6.41
N THR A 33 -13.34 -14.90 6.25
CA THR A 33 -13.88 -16.20 5.86
C THR A 33 -14.96 -16.03 4.79
N GLY A 34 -15.19 -17.09 4.01
CA GLY A 34 -16.28 -17.14 3.05
C GLY A 34 -16.17 -16.04 1.99
N TYR A 35 -17.20 -15.21 1.91
CA TYR A 35 -17.30 -14.16 0.93
C TYR A 35 -16.82 -12.80 1.42
N GLU A 36 -16.20 -12.75 2.58
CA GLU A 36 -15.66 -11.50 3.08
C GLU A 36 -14.51 -11.04 2.19
N GLY A 37 -14.50 -9.75 1.87
CA GLY A 37 -13.43 -9.17 1.08
C GLY A 37 -12.18 -8.92 1.90
N PHE A 38 -11.05 -8.80 1.23
CA PHE A 38 -9.77 -8.56 1.91
C PHE A 38 -8.76 -7.86 1.02
N PHE A 39 -7.74 -7.33 1.68
CA PHE A 39 -6.53 -6.86 1.05
C PHE A 39 -5.41 -7.82 1.43
N HIS A 40 -4.79 -8.42 0.44
CA HIS A 40 -3.71 -9.37 0.67
C HIS A 40 -2.39 -8.76 0.20
N LEU A 41 -1.54 -8.40 1.15
CA LEU A 41 -0.19 -7.97 0.83
C LEU A 41 0.62 -9.19 0.42
N THR A 42 0.99 -9.27 -0.85
CA THR A 42 1.72 -10.41 -1.39
C THR A 42 3.20 -10.17 -1.51
N GLY A 43 3.62 -8.93 -1.53
CA GLY A 43 5.03 -8.63 -1.62
C GLY A 43 5.31 -7.18 -1.27
N ILE A 44 6.47 -6.98 -0.70
CA ILE A 44 6.98 -5.65 -0.42
C ILE A 44 8.48 -5.69 -0.67
N SER A 45 8.97 -4.71 -1.40
CA SER A 45 10.39 -4.59 -1.66
C SER A 45 10.75 -3.13 -1.74
N GLY A 46 12.00 -2.82 -1.42
CA GLY A 46 12.38 -1.44 -1.52
C GLY A 46 13.72 -1.13 -0.88
N THR A 47 14.16 0.05 -1.20
CA THR A 47 15.36 0.65 -0.66
C THR A 47 14.99 2.03 -0.14
N VAL A 48 15.98 2.79 0.27
CA VAL A 48 15.77 4.18 0.69
C VAL A 48 15.18 5.01 -0.47
N GLU A 49 15.56 4.69 -1.71
CA GLU A 49 15.19 5.51 -2.86
C GLU A 49 13.83 5.15 -3.46
N ARG A 50 13.48 3.87 -3.46
CA ARG A 50 12.24 3.42 -4.10
C ARG A 50 11.71 2.17 -3.43
N ALA A 51 10.39 2.09 -3.31
CA ALA A 51 9.74 0.91 -2.75
C ALA A 51 8.53 0.53 -3.59
N THR A 52 8.21 -0.76 -3.58
CA THR A 52 7.04 -1.30 -4.28
C THR A 52 6.24 -2.16 -3.31
N VAL A 53 4.93 -2.00 -3.32
CA VAL A 53 4.02 -2.86 -2.56
C VAL A 53 3.08 -3.54 -3.53
N ASN A 54 2.87 -4.83 -3.35
CA ASN A 54 2.01 -5.65 -4.20
C ASN A 54 0.85 -6.18 -3.37
N PHE A 55 -0.36 -5.91 -3.84
CA PHE A 55 -1.58 -6.38 -3.18
C PHE A 55 -2.43 -7.18 -4.15
N ILE A 56 -3.13 -8.17 -3.61
CA ILE A 56 -4.27 -8.80 -4.26
C ILE A 56 -5.49 -8.32 -3.48
N ILE A 57 -6.49 -7.82 -4.20
CA ILE A 57 -7.76 -7.42 -3.60
C ILE A 57 -8.81 -8.43 -4.02
N ARG A 58 -9.54 -8.94 -3.05
CA ARG A 58 -10.65 -9.85 -3.30
C ARG A 58 -11.90 -9.30 -2.66
N ASP A 59 -13.00 -9.40 -3.36
CA ASP A 59 -14.32 -9.13 -2.80
C ASP A 59 -15.35 -9.77 -3.71
N HIS A 60 -16.33 -10.42 -3.12
CA HIS A 60 -17.40 -11.07 -3.86
C HIS A 60 -18.36 -10.04 -4.48
N ASP A 61 -18.49 -8.87 -3.85
CA ASP A 61 -19.32 -7.76 -4.32
C ASP A 61 -18.46 -6.81 -5.18
N ARG A 62 -18.89 -6.58 -6.42
CA ARG A 62 -18.14 -5.74 -7.34
C ARG A 62 -18.01 -4.29 -6.86
N GLU A 63 -19.06 -3.74 -6.26
CA GLU A 63 -18.98 -2.37 -5.75
C GLU A 63 -17.96 -2.24 -4.63
N ARG A 64 -17.94 -3.21 -3.73
CA ARG A 64 -16.95 -3.25 -2.65
C ARG A 64 -15.55 -3.47 -3.19
N PHE A 65 -15.41 -4.31 -4.21
CA PHE A 65 -14.13 -4.54 -4.86
C PHE A 65 -13.55 -3.23 -5.41
N GLU A 66 -14.37 -2.48 -6.14
CA GLU A 66 -13.94 -1.20 -6.70
C GLU A 66 -13.65 -0.18 -5.60
N ALA A 67 -14.43 -0.18 -4.53
CA ALA A 67 -14.21 0.70 -3.40
C ALA A 67 -12.89 0.39 -2.70
N ARG A 68 -12.53 -0.90 -2.59
CA ARG A 68 -11.23 -1.29 -2.01
C ARG A 68 -10.07 -0.81 -2.86
N LYS A 69 -10.17 -0.92 -4.18
CA LYS A 69 -9.14 -0.41 -5.09
C LYS A 69 -9.00 1.10 -4.96
N ALA A 70 -10.11 1.81 -4.92
CA ALA A 70 -10.11 3.26 -4.78
C ALA A 70 -9.48 3.69 -3.44
N MET A 71 -9.81 2.99 -2.37
CA MET A 71 -9.24 3.26 -1.06
C MET A 71 -7.73 3.13 -1.06
N LEU A 72 -7.22 2.02 -1.62
CA LEU A 72 -5.79 1.77 -1.65
C LEU A 72 -5.06 2.79 -2.52
N ARG A 73 -5.61 3.08 -3.70
CA ARG A 73 -5.05 4.11 -4.57
C ARG A 73 -5.05 5.48 -3.90
N GLY A 74 -6.11 5.79 -3.16
CA GLY A 74 -6.21 7.04 -2.41
C GLY A 74 -5.16 7.16 -1.33
N LEU A 75 -4.88 6.07 -0.61
CA LEU A 75 -3.83 6.06 0.40
C LEU A 75 -2.45 6.30 -0.23
N VAL A 76 -2.17 5.62 -1.35
CA VAL A 76 -0.90 5.80 -2.06
C VAL A 76 -0.78 7.22 -2.58
N GLN A 77 -1.84 7.75 -3.18
CA GLN A 77 -1.84 9.10 -3.71
C GLN A 77 -1.62 10.13 -2.61
N GLY A 78 -2.26 9.95 -1.46
CA GLY A 78 -2.06 10.83 -0.31
C GLY A 78 -0.62 10.84 0.18
N MET A 79 0.02 9.66 0.18
CA MET A 79 1.42 9.56 0.57
C MET A 79 2.34 10.21 -0.47
N LYS A 80 2.02 10.07 -1.75
CA LYS A 80 2.79 10.73 -2.81
C LYS A 80 2.70 12.24 -2.72
N LEU A 81 1.52 12.76 -2.39
CA LEU A 81 1.34 14.20 -2.21
C LEU A 81 2.12 14.72 -1.01
N LYS A 82 2.19 13.91 0.05
CA LYS A 82 2.88 14.31 1.28
C LYS A 82 4.39 14.21 1.16
N TYR A 83 4.88 13.17 0.51
CA TYR A 83 6.31 12.84 0.49
C TYR A 83 6.98 12.94 -0.87
N GLY A 84 6.21 13.20 -1.93
CA GLY A 84 6.74 13.32 -3.29
C GLY A 84 6.44 12.11 -4.14
N TYR A 85 6.36 12.34 -5.44
CA TYR A 85 6.08 11.28 -6.41
C TYR A 85 7.33 10.48 -6.71
N GLY A 86 7.15 9.22 -7.07
CA GLY A 86 8.23 8.37 -7.53
C GLY A 86 8.90 7.51 -6.47
N ALA A 87 8.71 7.82 -5.18
CA ALA A 87 9.34 7.05 -4.11
C ALA A 87 8.59 5.73 -3.85
N LEU A 88 7.28 5.71 -4.07
CA LEU A 88 6.43 4.56 -3.75
C LEU A 88 5.66 4.12 -4.98
N ALA A 89 5.69 2.82 -5.27
CA ALA A 89 4.92 2.22 -6.36
C ALA A 89 3.95 1.18 -5.80
N LEU A 90 2.75 1.18 -6.35
CA LEU A 90 1.71 0.23 -5.99
C LEU A 90 1.43 -0.69 -7.17
N GLN A 91 1.38 -1.99 -6.91
CA GLN A 91 0.92 -2.97 -7.90
C GLN A 91 -0.29 -3.71 -7.37
N LEU A 92 -1.32 -3.77 -8.20
CA LEU A 92 -2.55 -4.50 -7.89
C LEU A 92 -2.69 -5.63 -8.89
N ASP A 93 -2.78 -6.86 -8.37
CA ASP A 93 -3.01 -8.04 -9.20
C ASP A 93 -4.49 -8.40 -9.18
N ASN A 94 -5.05 -8.58 -10.37
CA ASN A 94 -6.48 -8.89 -10.54
C ASN A 94 -6.67 -10.40 -10.70
N THR A 95 -6.48 -11.15 -9.65
CA THR A 95 -6.69 -12.60 -9.73
C THR A 95 -7.84 -13.09 -8.86
#